data_e20d56f1c2df2775450c92ea4531d303
#
_entry.id   e20d56f1c2df2775450c92ea4531d303
#
_cell.length_a   1.000
_cell.length_b   1.000
_cell.length_c   1.000
_cell.angle_alpha   90.00
_cell.angle_beta   90.00
_cell.angle_gamma   90.00
#
_symmetry.space_group_name_H-M   'P 1'
#
loop_
_entity.id
_entity.type
_entity.pdbx_description
1 polymer ?
#
loop_
_entity_poly.entity_id
_entity_poly.type
_entity_poly.pdbx_seq_one_letter_code
_entity_poly.pdbx_strand_id
1 'polypeptide(L)'
;DTHQCRVRAFVRNEVVVRVEQDYEHQDYGDIEGRKPQRTWNPRMCLKGFTFFRRVYGPHRLRYPILRKGWKQWADDGFPELDWGNREKYKFTSRGTDEQMRMSWDDIIDYVARGMIHIAKAYSGEEGKKRLLERDKYAPETLTHWNGAGTRCFKNRGGMGLLGVIGKYMGMYRFSNTL
;
A
#
# COMPACT_ATOMS: atom_id res chain seq x y z
N ASP A 1 -3.28 -9.55 -12.33
CA ASP A 1 -3.04 -9.56 -10.88
C ASP A 1 -4.31 -9.79 -10.04
N THR A 2 -5.49 -9.73 -10.64
CA THR A 2 -6.76 -9.89 -9.92
C THR A 2 -7.53 -11.17 -10.26
N HIS A 3 -7.18 -11.88 -11.33
CA HIS A 3 -7.98 -12.96 -11.89
C HIS A 3 -7.26 -14.30 -11.97
N GLN A 4 -6.15 -14.46 -11.25
CA GLN A 4 -5.39 -15.72 -11.20
C GLN A 4 -5.06 -16.28 -12.59
N CYS A 5 -4.74 -15.42 -13.55
CA CYS A 5 -4.40 -15.83 -14.91
C CYS A 5 -3.20 -16.77 -14.89
N ARG A 6 -3.35 -17.93 -15.52
CA ARG A 6 -2.23 -18.85 -15.73
C ARG A 6 -1.33 -18.32 -16.83
N VAL A 7 -0.06 -18.26 -16.54
CA VAL A 7 0.93 -17.71 -17.46
C VAL A 7 2.11 -18.65 -17.60
N ARG A 8 2.70 -18.67 -18.79
CA ARG A 8 3.97 -19.31 -19.08
C ARG A 8 5.06 -18.25 -19.06
N ALA A 9 6.02 -18.38 -18.17
CA ALA A 9 7.17 -17.49 -18.08
C ALA A 9 8.38 -18.11 -18.80
N PHE A 10 8.98 -17.35 -19.70
CA PHE A 10 10.24 -17.71 -20.35
C PHE A 10 11.38 -17.08 -19.61
N VAL A 11 12.28 -17.91 -19.07
CA VAL A 11 13.40 -17.49 -18.23
C VAL A 11 14.69 -17.67 -18.99
N ARG A 12 15.55 -16.67 -18.98
CA ARG A 12 16.90 -16.70 -19.50
C ARG A 12 17.85 -16.10 -18.47
N ASN A 13 18.86 -16.86 -18.08
CA ASN A 13 19.82 -16.43 -17.05
C ASN A 13 19.12 -15.89 -15.79
N GLU A 14 18.16 -16.66 -15.26
CA GLU A 14 17.38 -16.33 -14.05
C GLU A 14 16.45 -15.10 -14.19
N VAL A 15 16.38 -14.49 -15.36
CA VAL A 15 15.51 -13.34 -15.64
C VAL A 15 14.34 -13.75 -16.50
N VAL A 16 13.13 -13.36 -16.13
CA VAL A 16 11.95 -13.53 -16.98
C VAL A 16 12.01 -12.54 -18.13
N VAL A 17 12.19 -13.06 -19.34
CA VAL A 17 12.35 -12.24 -20.56
C VAL A 17 11.04 -12.11 -21.35
N ARG A 18 10.09 -13.01 -21.12
CA ARG A 18 8.80 -13.02 -21.82
C ARG A 18 7.76 -13.72 -20.94
N VAL A 19 6.54 -13.28 -21.04
CA VAL A 19 5.38 -13.94 -20.42
C VAL A 19 4.30 -14.11 -21.47
N GLU A 20 3.69 -15.28 -21.51
CA GLU A 20 2.59 -15.62 -22.39
C GLU A 20 1.44 -16.23 -21.61
N GLN A 21 0.25 -16.24 -22.23
CA GLN A 21 -0.87 -17.01 -21.75
C GLN A 21 -0.53 -18.51 -21.81
N ASP A 22 -0.77 -19.21 -20.72
CA ASP A 22 -0.67 -20.67 -20.71
C ASP A 22 -1.98 -21.28 -21.27
N TYR A 23 -1.91 -21.81 -22.47
CA TYR A 23 -3.03 -22.47 -23.14
C TYR A 23 -3.06 -23.99 -22.93
N GLU A 24 -1.99 -24.58 -22.41
CA GLU A 24 -1.86 -26.05 -22.32
C GLU A 24 -2.42 -26.59 -21.00
N HIS A 25 -2.40 -25.81 -19.94
CA HIS A 25 -2.80 -26.25 -18.60
C HIS A 25 -4.14 -25.67 -18.14
N GLN A 26 -5.00 -25.32 -19.08
CA GLN A 26 -6.33 -24.78 -18.75
C GLN A 26 -7.37 -25.88 -18.80
N ASP A 27 -7.48 -26.64 -17.74
CA ASP A 27 -8.55 -27.58 -17.52
C ASP A 27 -9.79 -26.89 -16.94
N TYR A 28 -10.39 -26.01 -17.74
CA TYR A 28 -11.73 -25.53 -17.42
C TYR A 28 -12.74 -26.45 -18.11
N GLY A 29 -13.29 -27.40 -17.39
CA GLY A 29 -14.56 -28.00 -17.76
C GLY A 29 -15.65 -26.95 -17.60
N ASP A 30 -16.50 -26.75 -18.59
CA ASP A 30 -17.77 -26.09 -18.39
C ASP A 30 -18.70 -27.00 -17.56
N ILE A 31 -19.87 -26.49 -17.17
CA ILE A 31 -20.88 -27.24 -16.41
C ILE A 31 -21.30 -28.57 -17.12
N GLU A 32 -21.08 -28.68 -18.41
CA GLU A 32 -21.40 -29.86 -19.23
C GLU A 32 -20.18 -30.74 -19.52
N GLY A 33 -19.02 -30.44 -18.95
CA GLY A 33 -17.78 -31.21 -19.14
C GLY A 33 -17.10 -30.99 -20.48
N ARG A 34 -17.51 -29.98 -21.25
CA ARG A 34 -16.87 -29.63 -22.52
C ARG A 34 -15.53 -29.01 -22.29
N LYS A 35 -14.53 -29.41 -23.06
CA LYS A 35 -13.22 -28.73 -23.04
C LYS A 35 -13.36 -27.30 -23.57
N PRO A 36 -12.89 -26.28 -22.88
CA PRO A 36 -12.96 -24.92 -23.38
C PRO A 36 -12.16 -24.78 -24.67
N GLN A 37 -12.79 -24.19 -25.67
CA GLN A 37 -12.10 -23.86 -26.91
C GLN A 37 -11.10 -22.72 -26.65
N ARG A 38 -10.06 -22.61 -27.46
CA ARG A 38 -9.06 -21.51 -27.34
C ARG A 38 -9.68 -20.11 -27.27
N THR A 39 -10.84 -19.94 -27.90
CA THR A 39 -11.59 -18.67 -27.88
C THR A 39 -12.24 -18.35 -26.54
N TRP A 40 -12.42 -19.33 -25.67
CA TRP A 40 -13.05 -19.19 -24.35
C TRP A 40 -12.05 -19.16 -23.18
N ASN A 41 -10.79 -19.37 -23.46
CA ASN A 41 -9.77 -19.35 -22.41
C ASN A 41 -9.63 -17.96 -21.83
N PRO A 42 -9.56 -17.81 -20.49
CA PRO A 42 -9.26 -16.54 -19.87
C PRO A 42 -7.96 -15.97 -20.41
N ARG A 43 -8.03 -14.79 -20.98
CA ARG A 43 -6.87 -14.14 -21.58
C ARG A 43 -6.21 -13.21 -20.56
N MET A 44 -4.93 -13.33 -20.45
CA MET A 44 -4.12 -12.42 -19.68
C MET A 44 -4.23 -11.00 -20.24
N CYS A 45 -4.44 -10.02 -19.38
CA CYS A 45 -4.46 -8.61 -19.78
C CYS A 45 -3.06 -8.09 -20.06
N LEU A 46 -2.97 -6.92 -20.69
CA LEU A 46 -1.70 -6.27 -21.01
C LEU A 46 -0.80 -6.07 -19.79
N LYS A 47 -1.35 -5.84 -18.62
CA LYS A 47 -0.58 -5.73 -17.36
C LYS A 47 0.19 -7.01 -17.07
N GLY A 48 -0.43 -8.17 -17.22
CA GLY A 48 0.22 -9.47 -17.05
C GLY A 48 1.35 -9.66 -18.06
N PHE A 49 1.09 -9.39 -19.35
CA PHE A 49 2.10 -9.51 -20.41
C PHE A 49 3.35 -8.65 -20.17
N THR A 50 3.20 -7.49 -19.58
CA THR A 50 4.30 -6.52 -19.37
C THR A 50 4.87 -6.54 -17.96
N PHE A 51 4.35 -7.39 -17.07
CA PHE A 51 4.70 -7.38 -15.64
C PHE A 51 6.21 -7.57 -15.40
N PHE A 52 6.87 -8.45 -16.16
CA PHE A 52 8.31 -8.65 -16.06
C PHE A 52 9.12 -7.39 -16.34
N ARG A 53 8.62 -6.48 -17.21
CA ARG A 53 9.28 -5.18 -17.46
C ARG A 53 9.24 -4.26 -16.24
N ARG A 54 8.23 -4.38 -15.38
CA ARG A 54 8.19 -3.65 -14.11
C ARG A 54 9.18 -4.22 -13.09
N VAL A 55 9.34 -5.55 -13.07
CA VAL A 55 10.25 -6.23 -12.14
C VAL A 55 11.70 -5.94 -12.47
N TYR A 56 12.07 -6.01 -13.76
CA TYR A 56 13.45 -5.87 -14.22
C TYR A 56 13.74 -4.53 -14.91
N GLY A 57 12.76 -3.64 -14.98
CA GLY A 57 12.90 -2.35 -15.65
C GLY A 57 13.81 -1.36 -14.90
N PRO A 58 14.32 -0.35 -15.61
CA PRO A 58 15.24 0.66 -15.04
C PRO A 58 14.59 1.51 -13.95
N HIS A 59 13.26 1.63 -13.96
CA HIS A 59 12.50 2.37 -12.96
C HIS A 59 12.08 1.54 -11.73
N ARG A 60 12.56 0.30 -11.63
CA ARG A 60 12.31 -0.55 -10.46
C ARG A 60 12.97 0.06 -9.23
N LEU A 61 12.16 0.38 -8.22
CA LEU A 61 12.67 0.76 -6.90
C LEU A 61 13.31 -0.46 -6.25
N ARG A 62 14.58 -0.37 -5.94
CA ARG A 62 15.37 -1.45 -5.33
C ARG A 62 15.55 -1.29 -3.83
N TYR A 63 15.30 -0.10 -3.32
CA TYR A 63 15.49 0.29 -1.94
C TYR A 63 14.33 1.13 -1.47
N PRO A 64 14.06 1.17 -0.17
CA PRO A 64 13.14 2.15 0.37
C PRO A 64 13.65 3.57 0.09
N ILE A 65 12.73 4.45 -0.19
CA ILE A 65 13.01 5.86 -0.38
C ILE A 65 12.11 6.68 0.54
N LEU A 66 12.67 7.71 1.13
CA LEU A 66 11.97 8.65 2.00
C LEU A 66 12.12 10.05 1.44
N ARG A 67 11.04 10.82 1.44
CA ARG A 67 11.09 12.22 1.06
C ARG A 67 11.85 13.02 2.11
N LYS A 68 12.76 13.89 1.68
CA LYS A 68 13.60 14.69 2.56
C LYS A 68 12.78 15.59 3.49
N GLY A 69 11.78 16.26 2.96
CA GLY A 69 10.90 17.11 3.77
C GLY A 69 10.13 16.33 4.83
N TRP A 70 9.64 15.12 4.50
CA TRP A 70 9.00 14.25 5.48
C TRP A 70 9.97 13.78 6.57
N LYS A 71 11.20 13.41 6.18
CA LYS A 71 12.24 13.04 7.13
C LYS A 71 12.52 14.17 8.10
N GLN A 72 12.71 15.38 7.61
CA GLN A 72 12.94 16.55 8.44
C GLN A 72 11.78 16.80 9.41
N TRP A 73 10.54 16.67 8.95
CA TRP A 73 9.36 16.80 9.82
C TRP A 73 9.35 15.76 10.95
N ALA A 74 9.75 14.52 10.65
CA ALA A 74 9.86 13.47 11.64
C ALA A 74 11.01 13.70 12.62
N ASP A 75 12.16 14.18 12.16
CA ASP A 75 13.32 14.49 12.98
C ASP A 75 13.07 15.70 13.90
N ASP A 76 12.27 16.67 13.45
CA ASP A 76 11.80 17.81 14.24
C ASP A 76 10.70 17.43 15.26
N GLY A 77 10.36 16.15 15.41
CA GLY A 77 9.39 15.65 16.39
C GLY A 77 7.93 15.75 15.96
N PHE A 78 7.66 15.77 14.66
CA PHE A 78 6.31 15.82 14.09
C PHE A 78 5.52 17.07 14.50
N PRO A 79 6.04 18.29 14.34
CA PRO A 79 5.29 19.50 14.69
C PRO A 79 3.98 19.58 13.90
N GLU A 80 2.99 20.27 14.47
CA GLU A 80 1.69 20.41 13.83
C GLU A 80 1.83 21.06 12.46
N LEU A 81 1.15 20.48 11.45
CA LEU A 81 1.19 20.96 10.09
C LEU A 81 0.09 22.00 9.86
N ASP A 82 0.43 23.25 10.08
CA ASP A 82 -0.34 24.40 9.62
C ASP A 82 0.00 24.79 8.18
N TRP A 83 -0.64 25.80 7.65
CA TRP A 83 -0.37 26.27 6.30
C TRP A 83 1.05 26.77 6.08
N GLY A 84 1.68 27.38 7.09
CA GLY A 84 3.04 27.94 7.00
C GLY A 84 4.13 26.86 7.00
N ASN A 85 4.04 25.90 7.90
CA ASN A 85 5.07 24.87 8.01
C ASN A 85 4.93 23.70 7.06
N ARG A 86 3.77 23.53 6.40
CA ARG A 86 3.59 22.54 5.31
C ARG A 86 4.57 22.76 4.16
N GLU A 87 4.86 24.01 3.82
CA GLU A 87 5.85 24.35 2.81
C GLU A 87 7.26 24.08 3.30
N LYS A 88 7.59 24.44 4.55
CA LYS A 88 8.87 24.13 5.18
C LYS A 88 9.25 22.66 5.02
N TYR A 89 8.30 21.77 5.28
CA TYR A 89 8.51 20.32 5.19
C TYR A 89 8.16 19.73 3.81
N LYS A 90 8.01 20.56 2.80
CA LYS A 90 7.76 20.12 1.42
C LYS A 90 6.51 19.25 1.22
N PHE A 91 5.50 19.38 2.10
CA PHE A 91 4.25 18.59 1.96
C PHE A 91 3.45 18.97 0.70
N THR A 92 3.63 20.17 0.18
CA THR A 92 3.03 20.63 -1.08
C THR A 92 3.81 20.20 -2.33
N SER A 93 5.02 19.69 -2.15
CA SER A 93 5.97 19.35 -3.24
C SER A 93 6.02 17.84 -3.52
N ARG A 94 4.90 17.13 -3.40
CA ARG A 94 4.85 15.70 -3.72
C ARG A 94 5.21 15.45 -5.18
N GLY A 95 6.23 14.61 -5.39
CA GLY A 95 6.74 14.29 -6.73
C GLY A 95 7.94 15.15 -7.16
N THR A 96 8.19 16.28 -6.52
CA THR A 96 9.31 17.19 -6.81
C THR A 96 10.28 17.37 -5.65
N ASP A 97 9.93 16.86 -4.46
CA ASP A 97 10.81 16.84 -3.29
C ASP A 97 11.94 15.83 -3.48
N GLU A 98 13.11 16.14 -2.93
CA GLU A 98 14.26 15.25 -2.92
C GLU A 98 13.92 13.94 -2.20
N GLN A 99 14.33 12.83 -2.79
CA GLN A 99 14.14 11.49 -2.27
C GLN A 99 15.47 10.93 -1.77
N MET A 100 15.47 10.42 -0.55
CA MET A 100 16.62 9.84 0.11
C MET A 100 16.49 8.32 0.14
N ARG A 101 17.55 7.62 -0.25
CA ARG A 101 17.64 6.18 -0.07
C ARG A 101 17.84 5.84 1.39
N MET A 102 17.06 4.89 1.91
CA MET A 102 17.10 4.45 3.30
C MET A 102 17.39 2.95 3.39
N SER A 103 17.85 2.49 4.56
CA SER A 103 17.78 1.07 4.91
C SER A 103 16.34 0.67 5.23
N TRP A 104 16.04 -0.63 5.24
CA TRP A 104 14.73 -1.12 5.68
C TRP A 104 14.50 -0.86 7.17
N ASP A 105 15.52 -0.99 7.99
CA ASP A 105 15.40 -0.76 9.43
C ASP A 105 15.08 0.70 9.73
N ASP A 106 15.82 1.62 9.13
CA ASP A 106 15.56 3.05 9.30
C ASP A 106 14.18 3.47 8.82
N ILE A 107 13.73 3.02 7.63
CA ILE A 107 12.42 3.41 7.11
C ILE A 107 11.28 2.85 7.97
N ILE A 108 11.41 1.64 8.49
CA ILE A 108 10.42 1.04 9.38
C ILE A 108 10.35 1.84 10.69
N ASP A 109 11.47 2.27 11.27
CA ASP A 109 11.49 3.12 12.45
C ASP A 109 10.79 4.45 12.19
N TYR A 110 11.10 5.12 11.07
CA TYR A 110 10.42 6.37 10.71
C TYR A 110 8.91 6.21 10.55
N VAL A 111 8.46 5.12 9.89
CA VAL A 111 7.04 4.83 9.73
C VAL A 111 6.39 4.56 11.08
N ALA A 112 7.01 3.75 11.93
CA ALA A 112 6.49 3.42 13.26
C ALA A 112 6.35 4.67 14.14
N ARG A 113 7.38 5.53 14.18
CA ARG A 113 7.32 6.81 14.92
C ARG A 113 6.20 7.71 14.42
N GLY A 114 6.02 7.81 13.09
CA GLY A 114 4.93 8.58 12.51
C GLY A 114 3.55 8.03 12.88
N MET A 115 3.38 6.72 12.86
CA MET A 115 2.13 6.08 13.28
C MET A 115 1.84 6.30 14.77
N ILE A 116 2.83 6.10 15.63
CA ILE A 116 2.70 6.34 17.07
C ILE A 116 2.34 7.81 17.33
N HIS A 117 2.98 8.75 16.64
CA HIS A 117 2.66 10.17 16.75
C HIS A 117 1.19 10.44 16.40
N ILE A 118 0.70 9.93 15.28
CA ILE A 118 -0.71 10.11 14.88
C ILE A 118 -1.64 9.48 15.92
N ALA A 119 -1.38 8.26 16.36
CA ALA A 119 -2.21 7.61 17.36
C ALA A 119 -2.29 8.40 18.67
N LYS A 120 -1.16 8.91 19.16
CA LYS A 120 -1.09 9.76 20.36
C LYS A 120 -1.83 11.07 20.18
N ALA A 121 -1.64 11.77 19.05
CA ALA A 121 -2.28 13.05 18.76
C ALA A 121 -3.82 12.96 18.70
N TYR A 122 -4.37 11.77 18.43
CA TYR A 122 -5.81 11.54 18.37
C TYR A 122 -6.34 10.70 19.55
N SER A 123 -5.55 10.50 20.59
CA SER A 123 -5.97 9.80 21.81
C SER A 123 -6.46 10.75 22.89
N GLY A 124 -7.31 10.25 23.80
CA GLY A 124 -7.79 10.99 24.95
C GLY A 124 -8.68 12.19 24.61
N GLU A 125 -8.93 13.06 25.59
CA GLU A 125 -9.80 14.23 25.42
C GLU A 125 -9.26 15.23 24.40
N GLU A 126 -7.96 15.44 24.34
CA GLU A 126 -7.34 16.28 23.32
C GLU A 126 -7.52 15.72 21.92
N GLY A 127 -7.39 14.42 21.76
CA GLY A 127 -7.66 13.74 20.48
C GLY A 127 -9.13 13.85 20.06
N LYS A 128 -10.06 13.76 21.00
CA LYS A 128 -11.49 13.98 20.78
C LYS A 128 -11.77 15.42 20.35
N LYS A 129 -11.19 16.40 21.06
CA LYS A 129 -11.30 17.82 20.70
C LYS A 129 -10.78 18.07 19.30
N ARG A 130 -9.65 17.51 18.92
CA ARG A 130 -9.06 17.62 17.58
C ARG A 130 -10.01 17.07 16.50
N LEU A 131 -10.65 15.92 16.72
CA LEU A 131 -11.64 15.36 15.81
C LEU A 131 -12.86 16.27 15.61
N LEU A 132 -13.37 16.87 16.68
CA LEU A 132 -14.54 17.74 16.62
C LEU A 132 -14.23 19.10 16.00
N GLU A 133 -13.19 19.77 16.46
CA GLU A 133 -12.90 21.15 16.10
C GLU A 133 -12.13 21.28 14.79
N ARG A 134 -11.11 20.46 14.58
CA ARG A 134 -10.27 20.51 13.39
C ARG A 134 -10.83 19.68 12.23
N ASP A 135 -11.16 18.42 12.52
CA ASP A 135 -11.54 17.46 11.49
C ASP A 135 -13.06 17.42 11.26
N LYS A 136 -13.83 18.18 12.07
CA LYS A 136 -15.28 18.39 11.90
C LYS A 136 -16.10 17.10 11.93
N TYR A 137 -15.68 16.12 12.74
CA TYR A 137 -16.51 14.94 12.98
C TYR A 137 -17.77 15.30 13.74
N ALA A 138 -18.88 14.63 13.42
CA ALA A 138 -20.13 14.82 14.14
C ALA A 138 -20.01 14.28 15.58
N PRO A 139 -20.41 15.05 16.60
CA PRO A 139 -20.26 14.67 18.01
C PRO A 139 -20.87 13.31 18.35
N GLU A 140 -22.00 12.97 17.74
CA GLU A 140 -22.72 11.72 17.92
C GLU A 140 -21.90 10.48 17.49
N THR A 141 -20.94 10.65 16.58
CA THR A 141 -20.06 9.55 16.16
C THR A 141 -18.97 9.24 17.17
N LEU A 142 -18.76 10.12 18.14
CA LEU A 142 -17.69 10.05 19.13
C LEU A 142 -18.18 9.74 20.56
N THR A 143 -19.46 9.47 20.75
CA THR A 143 -20.09 9.31 22.07
C THR A 143 -19.46 8.21 22.94
N HIS A 144 -18.86 7.18 22.31
CA HIS A 144 -18.23 6.05 23.02
C HIS A 144 -16.70 6.04 22.89
N TRP A 145 -16.09 7.12 22.35
CA TRP A 145 -14.67 7.15 22.07
C TRP A 145 -13.95 8.23 22.89
N ASN A 146 -12.92 7.81 23.57
CA ASN A 146 -11.96 8.74 24.18
C ASN A 146 -10.85 9.01 23.14
N GLY A 147 -11.19 9.75 22.07
CA GLY A 147 -10.34 9.92 20.91
C GLY A 147 -10.34 8.72 19.95
N ALA A 148 -9.68 8.84 18.81
CA ALA A 148 -9.61 7.78 17.81
C ALA A 148 -8.40 6.85 18.04
N GLY A 149 -7.27 7.38 18.55
CA GLY A 149 -6.06 6.59 18.76
C GLY A 149 -5.63 5.83 17.52
N THR A 150 -5.40 4.52 17.64
CA THR A 150 -5.04 3.64 16.52
C THR A 150 -6.15 3.45 15.50
N ARG A 151 -7.40 3.79 15.80
CA ARG A 151 -8.52 3.77 14.84
C ARG A 151 -8.38 4.82 13.72
N CYS A 152 -7.41 5.74 13.82
CA CYS A 152 -7.03 6.62 12.71
C CYS A 152 -6.49 5.83 11.52
N PHE A 153 -6.01 4.60 11.73
CA PHE A 153 -5.47 3.77 10.67
C PHE A 153 -6.55 2.90 10.04
N LYS A 154 -6.78 3.11 8.75
CA LYS A 154 -7.72 2.30 7.97
C LYS A 154 -6.97 1.44 6.98
N ASN A 155 -7.01 0.14 7.19
CA ASN A 155 -6.43 -0.82 6.27
C ASN A 155 -7.37 -1.04 5.08
N ARG A 156 -6.85 -0.86 3.87
CA ARG A 156 -7.56 -1.15 2.63
C ARG A 156 -6.74 -2.14 1.81
N GLY A 157 -7.30 -3.29 1.54
CA GLY A 157 -6.67 -4.30 0.68
C GLY A 157 -7.12 -4.17 -0.77
N GLY A 158 -6.29 -4.72 -1.67
CA GLY A 158 -6.67 -4.94 -3.06
C GLY A 158 -7.58 -6.16 -3.22
N MET A 159 -7.98 -6.43 -4.46
CA MET A 159 -8.74 -7.63 -4.84
C MET A 159 -7.81 -8.80 -5.17
N GLY A 160 -8.37 -10.02 -5.17
CA GLY A 160 -7.70 -11.23 -5.59
C GLY A 160 -6.68 -11.76 -4.59
N LEU A 161 -5.69 -12.49 -5.09
CA LEU A 161 -4.70 -13.19 -4.28
C LEU A 161 -3.86 -12.25 -3.41
N LEU A 162 -3.54 -11.07 -3.92
CA LEU A 162 -2.87 -10.02 -3.13
C LEU A 162 -3.72 -9.57 -1.94
N GLY A 163 -5.06 -9.55 -2.10
CA GLY A 163 -5.97 -9.31 -1.00
C GLY A 163 -5.90 -10.39 0.07
N VAL A 164 -5.78 -11.66 -0.31
CA VAL A 164 -5.65 -12.77 0.66
C VAL A 164 -4.33 -12.68 1.41
N ILE A 165 -3.20 -12.63 0.73
CA ILE A 165 -1.88 -12.63 1.39
C ILE A 165 -1.62 -11.30 2.09
N GLY A 166 -1.79 -10.17 1.39
CA GLY A 166 -1.49 -8.86 1.95
C GLY A 166 -2.51 -8.38 2.96
N LYS A 167 -3.82 -8.57 2.69
CA LYS A 167 -4.89 -8.09 3.53
C LYS A 167 -5.16 -9.01 4.72
N TYR A 168 -5.42 -10.29 4.45
CA TYR A 168 -5.85 -11.20 5.52
C TYR A 168 -4.69 -11.67 6.39
N MET A 169 -3.53 -11.94 5.82
CA MET A 169 -2.40 -12.45 6.60
C MET A 169 -1.52 -11.33 7.16
N GLY A 170 -1.30 -10.26 6.40
CA GLY A 170 -0.44 -9.15 6.82
C GLY A 170 -1.19 -8.04 7.54
N MET A 171 -2.17 -7.42 6.88
CA MET A 171 -2.81 -6.22 7.39
C MET A 171 -3.73 -6.49 8.59
N TYR A 172 -4.47 -7.60 8.61
CA TYR A 172 -5.28 -7.96 9.77
C TYR A 172 -4.40 -8.31 10.98
N ARG A 173 -3.32 -9.06 10.76
CA ARG A 173 -2.37 -9.34 11.82
C ARG A 173 -1.79 -8.06 12.41
N PHE A 174 -1.34 -7.15 11.55
CA PHE A 174 -0.84 -5.85 11.97
C PHE A 174 -1.90 -5.06 12.75
N SER A 175 -3.14 -4.98 12.26
CA SER A 175 -4.22 -4.25 12.94
C SER A 175 -4.60 -4.86 14.30
N ASN A 176 -4.47 -6.17 14.44
CA ASN A 176 -4.77 -6.85 15.71
C ASN A 176 -3.64 -6.70 16.74
N THR A 177 -2.47 -6.22 16.35
CA THR A 177 -1.33 -5.97 17.24
C THR A 177 -1.17 -4.51 17.63
N LEU A 178 -1.92 -3.62 17.01
CA LEU A 178 -2.00 -2.20 17.35
C LEU A 178 -2.95 -1.96 18.52
#